data_71e0377fd4b5884f77a25d0dbc57483b
#
_entry.id   71e0377fd4b5884f77a25d0dbc57483b
#
_cell.length_a   1.000
_cell.length_b   1.000
_cell.length_c   1.000
_cell.angle_alpha   90.00
_cell.angle_beta   90.00
_cell.angle_gamma   90.00
#
_symmetry.space_group_name_H-M   'P 1'
#
loop_
_entity.id
_entity.type
_entity.pdbx_description
1 polymer ?
#
loop_
_entity_poly.entity_id
_entity_poly.type
_entity_poly.pdbx_seq_one_letter_code
_entity_poly.pdbx_strand_id
1 'polypeptide(L)'
;RFQSSKNGLALIPDDEDGVVGIHDGVRPFVSTEVIAECYETAREEYAAIPVYAVTDTLRYIDQHGGGKNVLRSDYRVVQTPQTFDIGLAKQAFNQGYKEQFTDDASVVESLGCQVAMVDGNRENIKITTPFDIKVAEALLAH
;
A
#
# COMPACT_ATOMS: atom_id res chain seq x y z
N ARG A 1 -1.31 -0.90 -12.75
CA ARG A 1 -0.63 -1.40 -11.52
C ARG A 1 -0.78 -2.90 -11.32
N PHE A 2 -1.98 -3.43 -11.42
CA PHE A 2 -2.23 -4.86 -11.23
C PHE A 2 -1.32 -5.72 -12.11
N GLN A 3 -1.27 -5.44 -13.40
CA GLN A 3 -0.46 -6.22 -14.35
C GLN A 3 1.03 -6.07 -14.07
N SER A 4 1.47 -4.89 -13.68
CA SER A 4 2.86 -4.64 -13.33
C SER A 4 3.29 -5.45 -12.11
N SER A 5 2.47 -5.45 -11.07
CA SER A 5 2.72 -6.26 -9.86
C SER A 5 2.72 -7.75 -10.19
N LYS A 6 1.76 -8.19 -10.99
CA LYS A 6 1.68 -9.59 -11.42
C LYS A 6 2.94 -10.01 -12.20
N ASN A 7 3.41 -9.16 -13.11
CA ASN A 7 4.62 -9.43 -13.88
C ASN A 7 5.85 -9.55 -12.98
N GLY A 8 5.98 -8.65 -11.99
CA GLY A 8 7.07 -8.70 -11.04
C GLY A 8 7.05 -9.99 -10.21
N LEU A 9 5.88 -10.37 -9.72
CA LEU A 9 5.72 -11.59 -8.93
C LEU A 9 6.06 -12.85 -9.75
N ALA A 10 5.80 -12.83 -11.04
CA ALA A 10 6.10 -13.96 -11.92
C ALA A 10 7.61 -14.24 -12.03
N LEU A 11 8.45 -13.27 -11.71
CA LEU A 11 9.90 -13.45 -11.72
C LEU A 11 10.42 -14.17 -10.48
N ILE A 12 9.61 -14.31 -9.45
CA ILE A 12 9.98 -15.04 -8.24
C ILE A 12 9.68 -16.53 -8.48
N PRO A 13 10.67 -17.44 -8.27
CA PRO A 13 10.42 -18.87 -8.43
C PRO A 13 9.26 -19.35 -7.54
N ASP A 14 8.48 -20.30 -8.04
CA ASP A 14 7.29 -20.82 -7.33
C ASP A 14 7.63 -21.58 -6.04
N ASP A 15 8.86 -22.05 -5.92
CA ASP A 15 9.36 -22.74 -4.73
C ASP A 15 10.03 -21.82 -3.73
N GLU A 16 10.03 -20.51 -3.99
CA GLU A 16 10.63 -19.53 -3.08
C GLU A 16 9.69 -19.21 -1.93
N ASP A 17 10.21 -19.30 -0.71
CA ASP A 17 9.49 -18.91 0.51
C ASP A 17 9.93 -17.52 0.95
N GLY A 18 9.09 -16.85 1.72
CA GLY A 18 9.41 -15.60 2.33
C GLY A 18 8.37 -14.52 2.06
N VAL A 19 8.80 -13.28 2.18
CA VAL A 19 7.95 -12.09 2.06
C VAL A 19 8.42 -11.25 0.89
N VAL A 20 7.48 -10.74 0.11
CA VAL A 20 7.74 -9.81 -0.98
C VAL A 20 7.11 -8.45 -0.66
N GLY A 21 7.83 -7.38 -0.94
CA GLY A 21 7.31 -6.02 -0.83
C GLY A 21 7.12 -5.44 -2.22
N ILE A 22 5.96 -4.82 -2.43
CA ILE A 22 5.66 -4.11 -3.67
C ILE A 22 5.62 -2.63 -3.34
N HIS A 23 6.53 -1.87 -3.93
CA HIS A 23 6.73 -0.48 -3.58
C HIS A 23 6.54 0.45 -4.78
N ASP A 24 5.90 1.60 -4.54
CA ASP A 24 5.79 2.65 -5.54
C ASP A 24 7.15 3.28 -5.79
N GLY A 25 7.63 3.22 -7.04
CA GLY A 25 8.91 3.81 -7.41
C GLY A 25 8.99 5.32 -7.18
N VAL A 26 7.85 5.98 -7.01
CA VAL A 26 7.75 7.42 -6.76
C VAL A 26 7.60 7.78 -5.28
N ARG A 27 7.94 6.85 -4.37
CA ARG A 27 7.98 7.09 -2.92
C ARG A 27 9.41 6.89 -2.40
N PRO A 28 10.31 7.86 -2.60
CA PRO A 28 11.72 7.66 -2.24
C PRO A 28 12.04 7.86 -0.76
N PHE A 29 11.07 8.35 0.05
CA PHE A 29 11.34 8.74 1.44
C PHE A 29 10.77 7.77 2.49
N VAL A 30 10.45 6.55 2.09
CA VAL A 30 10.05 5.53 3.06
C VAL A 30 11.20 5.27 4.03
N SER A 31 10.92 5.25 5.33
CA SER A 31 11.97 5.01 6.32
C SER A 31 12.34 3.53 6.38
N THR A 32 13.59 3.25 6.75
CA THR A 32 14.05 1.87 6.93
C THR A 32 13.28 1.15 8.04
N GLU A 33 12.86 1.88 9.07
CA GLU A 33 12.05 1.36 10.17
C GLU A 33 10.69 0.87 9.67
N VAL A 34 10.05 1.65 8.79
CA VAL A 34 8.76 1.26 8.20
C VAL A 34 8.92 0.01 7.34
N ILE A 35 9.97 -0.04 6.52
CA ILE A 35 10.25 -1.22 5.69
C ILE A 35 10.42 -2.47 6.58
N ALA A 36 11.24 -2.37 7.61
CA ALA A 36 11.52 -3.49 8.50
C ALA A 36 10.24 -3.96 9.19
N GLU A 37 9.43 -3.03 9.71
CA GLU A 37 8.18 -3.35 10.39
C GLU A 37 7.18 -4.03 9.46
N CYS A 38 7.08 -3.56 8.21
CA CYS A 38 6.22 -4.17 7.21
C CYS A 38 6.62 -5.62 6.93
N TYR A 39 7.91 -5.87 6.73
CA TYR A 39 8.40 -7.22 6.45
C TYR A 39 8.22 -8.17 7.64
N GLU A 40 8.52 -7.71 8.86
CA GLU A 40 8.31 -8.51 10.05
C GLU A 40 6.85 -8.85 10.28
N THR A 41 5.98 -7.85 10.13
CA THR A 41 4.54 -8.05 10.31
C THR A 41 3.97 -9.01 9.25
N ALA A 42 4.39 -8.87 8.01
CA ALA A 42 3.95 -9.77 6.95
C ALA A 42 4.46 -11.20 7.16
N ARG A 43 5.63 -11.36 7.77
CA ARG A 43 6.14 -12.69 8.11
C ARG A 43 5.25 -13.41 9.11
N GLU A 44 4.68 -12.66 10.07
CA GLU A 44 3.80 -13.21 11.10
C GLU A 44 2.34 -13.27 10.66
N GLU A 45 1.87 -12.22 9.96
CA GLU A 45 0.46 -12.03 9.65
C GLU A 45 0.12 -12.26 8.17
N TYR A 46 1.10 -12.59 7.34
CA TYR A 46 1.01 -12.87 5.90
C TYR A 46 0.81 -11.64 5.01
N ALA A 47 0.32 -10.53 5.53
CA ALA A 47 0.13 -9.31 4.75
C ALA A 47 0.20 -8.09 5.67
N ALA A 48 0.89 -7.04 5.24
CA ALA A 48 1.01 -5.80 6.00
C ALA A 48 1.13 -4.59 5.07
N ILE A 49 0.51 -3.49 5.49
CA ILE A 49 0.61 -2.21 4.78
C ILE A 49 0.94 -1.10 5.76
N PRO A 50 1.75 -0.10 5.36
CA PRO A 50 1.98 1.07 6.18
C PRO A 50 0.84 2.06 6.01
N VAL A 51 0.41 2.64 7.12
CA VAL A 51 -0.70 3.59 7.15
C VAL A 51 -0.37 4.76 8.07
N TYR A 52 -1.07 5.88 7.88
CA TYR A 52 -1.03 6.95 8.86
C TYR A 52 -2.41 7.60 8.99
N ALA A 53 -2.61 8.34 10.09
CA ALA A 53 -3.89 8.94 10.41
C ALA A 53 -4.27 10.03 9.42
N VAL A 54 -5.55 10.12 9.10
CA VAL A 54 -6.10 11.21 8.30
C VAL A 54 -6.19 12.45 9.18
N THR A 55 -5.58 13.57 8.75
CA THR A 55 -5.59 14.82 9.50
C THR A 55 -6.60 15.82 8.97
N ASP A 56 -6.99 15.70 7.71
CA ASP A 56 -8.00 16.57 7.10
C ASP A 56 -9.40 16.01 7.32
N THR A 57 -10.40 16.90 7.33
CA THR A 57 -11.79 16.47 7.34
C THR A 57 -12.14 15.83 6.01
N LEU A 58 -12.73 14.65 6.05
CA LEU A 58 -13.17 13.93 4.85
C LEU A 58 -14.67 14.09 4.66
N ARG A 59 -15.06 14.12 3.40
CA ARG A 59 -16.48 14.13 3.02
C ARG A 59 -16.75 13.01 2.03
N TYR A 60 -17.71 12.16 2.36
CA TYR A 60 -18.18 11.13 1.44
C TYR A 60 -19.05 11.77 0.38
N ILE A 61 -18.84 11.40 -0.87
CA ILE A 61 -19.65 11.86 -2.01
C ILE A 61 -20.30 10.63 -2.63
N ASP A 62 -21.63 10.64 -2.76
CA ASP A 62 -22.34 9.55 -3.40
C ASP A 62 -22.38 9.73 -4.93
N GLN A 63 -22.88 8.72 -5.62
CA GLN A 63 -22.90 8.71 -7.09
C GLN A 63 -23.86 9.76 -7.69
N HIS A 64 -24.72 10.38 -6.88
CA HIS A 64 -25.66 11.41 -7.32
C HIS A 64 -25.19 12.82 -6.95
N GLY A 65 -23.98 12.97 -6.45
CA GLY A 65 -23.41 14.25 -6.07
C GLY A 65 -23.75 14.72 -4.67
N GLY A 66 -24.62 13.99 -3.95
CA GLY A 66 -24.89 14.25 -2.55
C GLY A 66 -23.72 13.76 -1.69
N GLY A 67 -23.66 14.22 -0.46
CA GLY A 67 -22.54 13.84 0.40
C GLY A 67 -22.88 13.94 1.88
N LYS A 68 -21.95 13.45 2.69
CA LYS A 68 -22.04 13.51 4.15
C LYS A 68 -20.66 13.52 4.76
N ASN A 69 -20.58 14.07 5.98
CA ASN A 69 -19.37 13.95 6.76
C ASN A 69 -19.16 12.51 7.20
N VAL A 70 -17.89 12.15 7.33
CA VAL A 70 -17.50 10.86 7.90
C VAL A 70 -16.53 11.13 9.05
N LEU A 71 -16.38 10.14 9.93
CA LEU A 71 -15.39 10.23 11.00
C LEU A 71 -14.02 9.87 10.43
N ARG A 72 -13.13 10.84 10.35
CA ARG A 72 -11.78 10.58 9.83
C ARG A 72 -11.02 9.52 10.63
N SER A 73 -11.40 9.31 11.90
CA SER A 73 -10.80 8.26 12.73
C SER A 73 -11.09 6.84 12.24
N ASP A 74 -12.10 6.67 11.38
CA ASP A 74 -12.42 5.38 10.75
C ASP A 74 -11.56 5.10 9.52
N TYR A 75 -10.70 6.04 9.13
CA TYR A 75 -9.93 5.97 7.89
C TYR A 75 -8.44 6.11 8.16
N ARG A 76 -7.65 5.52 7.28
CA ARG A 76 -6.21 5.67 7.27
C ARG A 76 -5.75 5.94 5.85
N VAL A 77 -4.68 6.69 5.71
CA VAL A 77 -4.00 6.86 4.42
C VAL A 77 -3.02 5.72 4.26
N VAL A 78 -3.07 5.05 3.12
CA VAL A 78 -2.27 3.87 2.84
C VAL A 78 -1.04 4.26 2.03
N GLN A 79 0.09 3.71 2.42
CA GLN A 79 1.37 3.91 1.72
C GLN A 79 1.89 2.58 1.19
N THR A 80 3.10 2.58 0.67
CA THR A 80 3.86 1.39 0.31
C THR A 80 5.23 1.44 1.00
N PRO A 81 5.97 0.33 1.17
CA PRO A 81 5.73 -0.97 0.52
C PRO A 81 4.53 -1.71 1.09
N GLN A 82 3.80 -2.41 0.23
CA GLN A 82 2.80 -3.37 0.67
C GLN A 82 3.46 -4.74 0.63
N THR A 83 3.42 -5.45 1.75
CA THR A 83 4.24 -6.64 1.95
C THR A 83 3.37 -7.86 2.20
N PHE A 84 3.73 -8.96 1.56
CA PHE A 84 2.92 -10.17 1.57
C PHE A 84 3.79 -11.42 1.61
N ASP A 85 3.27 -12.48 2.19
CA ASP A 85 3.80 -13.82 1.95
C ASP A 85 3.81 -14.08 0.44
N ILE A 86 4.92 -14.60 -0.08
CA ILE A 86 5.10 -14.79 -1.53
C ILE A 86 4.03 -15.69 -2.12
N GLY A 87 3.75 -16.82 -1.48
CA GLY A 87 2.74 -17.77 -1.96
C GLY A 87 1.35 -17.13 -2.00
N LEU A 88 0.99 -16.39 -0.97
CA LEU A 88 -0.28 -15.68 -0.90
C LEU A 88 -0.39 -14.62 -2.01
N ALA A 89 0.66 -13.85 -2.23
CA ALA A 89 0.68 -12.83 -3.29
C ALA A 89 0.50 -13.46 -4.67
N LYS A 90 1.23 -14.52 -4.96
CA LYS A 90 1.11 -15.21 -6.25
C LYS A 90 -0.29 -15.77 -6.47
N GLN A 91 -0.88 -16.36 -5.44
CA GLN A 91 -2.25 -16.88 -5.51
C GLN A 91 -3.25 -15.74 -5.78
N ALA A 92 -3.10 -14.62 -5.08
CA ALA A 92 -4.00 -13.49 -5.24
C ALA A 92 -3.93 -12.90 -6.65
N PHE A 93 -2.75 -12.74 -7.21
CA PHE A 93 -2.56 -12.15 -8.54
C PHE A 93 -2.82 -13.14 -9.68
N ASN A 94 -3.05 -14.42 -9.40
CA ASN A 94 -3.49 -15.38 -10.41
C ASN A 94 -4.97 -15.27 -10.76
N GLN A 95 -5.76 -14.56 -9.95
CA GLN A 95 -7.13 -14.24 -10.33
C GLN A 95 -7.13 -13.13 -11.37
N GLY A 96 -8.19 -13.01 -12.15
CA GLY A 96 -8.30 -11.94 -13.15
C GLY A 96 -8.44 -10.57 -12.53
N TYR A 97 -8.07 -9.54 -13.25
CA TYR A 97 -8.24 -8.15 -12.82
C TYR A 97 -9.72 -7.82 -12.57
N LYS A 98 -9.98 -7.02 -11.53
CA LYS A 98 -11.30 -6.49 -11.20
C LYS A 98 -11.17 -5.00 -10.87
N GLU A 99 -12.20 -4.23 -11.17
CA GLU A 99 -12.19 -2.78 -10.95
C GLU A 99 -12.02 -2.38 -9.48
N GLN A 100 -12.46 -3.22 -8.54
CA GLN A 100 -12.29 -2.95 -7.12
C GLN A 100 -10.85 -3.11 -6.64
N PHE A 101 -9.93 -3.59 -7.46
CA PHE A 101 -8.52 -3.69 -7.13
C PHE A 101 -7.85 -2.32 -7.25
N THR A 102 -7.83 -1.57 -6.15
CA THR A 102 -7.29 -0.21 -6.11
C THR A 102 -5.81 -0.18 -5.76
N ASP A 103 -5.32 -1.22 -5.08
CA ASP A 103 -3.92 -1.40 -4.72
C ASP A 103 -3.62 -2.90 -4.61
N ASP A 104 -2.39 -3.25 -4.24
CA ASP A 104 -2.00 -4.66 -4.13
C ASP A 104 -2.68 -5.33 -2.94
N ALA A 105 -2.87 -4.59 -1.85
CA ALA A 105 -3.56 -5.11 -0.67
C ALA A 105 -5.00 -5.51 -0.98
N SER A 106 -5.71 -4.74 -1.80
CA SER A 106 -7.09 -5.07 -2.17
C SER A 106 -7.19 -6.38 -2.97
N VAL A 107 -6.16 -6.70 -3.75
CA VAL A 107 -6.09 -7.97 -4.47
C VAL A 107 -5.99 -9.12 -3.47
N VAL A 108 -5.14 -8.99 -2.47
CA VAL A 108 -4.95 -10.01 -1.42
C VAL A 108 -6.20 -10.14 -0.55
N GLU A 109 -6.80 -9.02 -0.17
CA GLU A 109 -8.03 -9.01 0.64
C GLU A 109 -9.18 -9.73 -0.05
N SER A 110 -9.22 -9.72 -1.38
CA SER A 110 -10.29 -10.40 -2.14
C SER A 110 -10.29 -11.91 -1.95
N LEU A 111 -9.20 -12.49 -1.44
CA LEU A 111 -9.13 -13.90 -1.08
C LEU A 111 -9.67 -14.19 0.32
N GLY A 112 -10.16 -13.18 1.03
CA GLY A 112 -10.65 -13.31 2.40
C GLY A 112 -9.58 -13.14 3.47
N CYS A 113 -8.39 -12.70 3.09
CA CYS A 113 -7.29 -12.46 4.03
C CYS A 113 -7.40 -11.07 4.64
N GLN A 114 -7.09 -10.96 5.93
CA GLN A 114 -6.93 -9.67 6.57
C GLN A 114 -5.52 -9.14 6.32
N VAL A 115 -5.42 -7.82 6.11
CA VAL A 115 -4.14 -7.14 5.93
C VAL A 115 -3.83 -6.37 7.20
N ALA A 116 -2.71 -6.67 7.83
CA ALA A 116 -2.28 -5.95 9.04
C ALA A 116 -1.81 -4.55 8.67
N MET A 117 -1.97 -3.62 9.60
CA MET A 117 -1.53 -2.23 9.43
C MET A 117 -0.33 -1.97 10.33
N VAL A 118 0.68 -1.30 9.79
CA VAL A 118 1.82 -0.80 10.56
C VAL A 118 1.88 0.72 10.42
N ASP A 119 2.53 1.37 11.37
CA ASP A 119 2.68 2.83 11.29
C ASP A 119 3.65 3.20 10.17
N GLY A 120 3.17 4.02 9.24
CA GLY A 120 3.99 4.58 8.17
C GLY A 120 4.74 5.82 8.64
N ASN A 121 5.40 6.50 7.71
CA ASN A 121 6.01 7.80 7.99
C ASN A 121 5.45 8.87 7.06
N ARG A 122 5.19 10.05 7.63
CA ARG A 122 4.55 11.15 6.87
C ARG A 122 5.37 11.59 5.66
N GLU A 123 6.70 11.46 5.75
CA GLU A 123 7.63 11.84 4.69
C GLU A 123 7.55 10.92 3.47
N ASN A 124 6.96 9.74 3.64
CA ASN A 124 6.81 8.73 2.58
C ASN A 124 5.72 9.13 1.58
N ILE A 125 5.88 10.31 0.99
CA ILE A 125 4.93 10.87 0.02
C ILE A 125 5.06 10.19 -1.33
N LYS A 126 3.96 10.22 -2.09
CA LYS A 126 3.95 9.78 -3.47
C LYS A 126 4.14 11.00 -4.37
N ILE A 127 5.26 11.04 -5.07
CA ILE A 127 5.58 12.17 -5.96
C ILE A 127 4.82 12.01 -7.27
N THR A 128 3.75 12.80 -7.44
CA THR A 128 2.89 12.72 -8.62
C THR A 128 2.61 14.08 -9.25
N THR A 129 2.88 15.18 -8.55
CA THR A 129 2.60 16.53 -9.02
C THR A 129 3.82 17.43 -8.85
N PRO A 130 3.88 18.61 -9.54
CA PRO A 130 4.95 19.56 -9.30
C PRO A 130 5.04 20.05 -7.86
N PHE A 131 3.90 20.13 -7.16
CA PHE A 131 3.90 20.49 -5.74
C PHE A 131 4.67 19.43 -4.92
N ASP A 132 4.48 18.16 -5.24
CA ASP A 132 5.16 17.07 -4.53
C ASP A 132 6.67 17.13 -4.72
N ILE A 133 7.14 17.61 -5.87
CA ILE A 133 8.57 17.80 -6.13
C ILE A 133 9.13 18.86 -5.18
N LYS A 134 8.39 19.95 -4.94
CA LYS A 134 8.79 20.98 -4.00
C LYS A 134 8.90 20.43 -2.58
N VAL A 135 7.95 19.60 -2.19
CA VAL A 135 7.99 18.94 -0.88
C VAL A 135 9.22 18.02 -0.79
N ALA A 136 9.46 17.24 -1.85
CA ALA A 136 10.62 16.34 -1.91
C ALA A 136 11.95 17.11 -1.78
N GLU A 137 12.07 18.23 -2.47
CA GLU A 137 13.26 19.08 -2.37
C GLU A 137 13.46 19.61 -0.95
N ALA A 138 12.38 19.99 -0.28
CA ALA A 138 12.43 20.44 1.12
C ALA A 138 12.89 19.30 2.05
N LEU A 139 12.44 18.08 1.81
CA LEU A 139 12.86 16.91 2.59
C LEU A 139 14.33 16.58 2.38
N LEU A 140 14.84 16.75 1.16
CA LEU A 140 16.27 16.51 0.85
C LEU A 140 17.18 17.55 1.47
N ALA A 141 16.68 18.76 1.75
CA ALA A 141 17.47 19.84 2.33
C ALA A 141 17.82 19.61 3.81
N HIS A 142 17.25 18.57 4.42
CA HIS A 142 17.50 18.18 5.80
C HIS A 142 18.16 16.79 5.84
#